data_4539125109d9ffb753019c2477dc58fa
#
_entry.id   4539125109d9ffb753019c2477dc58fa
#
_cell.length_a   1.000
_cell.length_b   1.000
_cell.length_c   1.000
_cell.angle_alpha   90.00
_cell.angle_beta   90.00
_cell.angle_gamma   90.00
#
_symmetry.space_group_name_H-M   'P 1'
#
loop_
_entity.id
_entity.type
_entity.pdbx_description
1 polymer ?
#
loop_
_entity_poly.entity_id
_entity_poly.type
_entity_poly.pdbx_seq_one_letter_code
_entity_poly.pdbx_strand_id
1 'polypeptide(L)'
;MGSNQPPGPALVAVAADADSVTLLVTAWLSARRSENTRAGYARDIGITPPRRPGRAPSWLAWCQEQGVHPVTGVTALHVARYARQLETAGLSPASAARKLAAISSWYAWLARRGHISASPAAGIARPGPGPRTPPAPALTPGQVLALINAADTAPGSQRARTAALTAVLLYAGARLSEVTGADIADLGTSDGRRVLWVTRAGGRRQALPLPGPAASRIDAYLAGRPGQAPGQALFATRAGRRLFPADVRRTLHRLAARAGLPADQARHLGPRMIRRSAMAAGSSRWPADISG
;
A
#
# COMPACT_ATOMS: atom_id res chain seq x y z
N MET A 1 -56.75 -27.72 -2.53
CA MET A 1 -55.34 -27.76 -2.93
C MET A 1 -54.70 -26.46 -2.47
N GLY A 2 -54.11 -26.48 -1.27
CA GLY A 2 -53.45 -25.31 -0.69
C GLY A 2 -51.98 -25.34 -1.09
N SER A 3 -51.52 -24.30 -1.79
CA SER A 3 -50.11 -24.08 -2.16
C SER A 3 -49.35 -23.65 -0.92
N ASN A 4 -48.58 -24.57 -0.36
CA ASN A 4 -47.64 -24.32 0.71
C ASN A 4 -46.34 -23.69 0.11
N GLN A 5 -46.29 -22.36 0.04
CA GLN A 5 -45.10 -21.64 -0.35
C GLN A 5 -44.19 -21.49 0.89
N PRO A 6 -42.92 -21.97 0.86
CA PRO A 6 -42.05 -21.83 2.00
C PRO A 6 -41.80 -20.35 2.31
N PRO A 7 -41.74 -19.93 3.57
CA PRO A 7 -41.45 -18.56 3.93
C PRO A 7 -40.05 -18.21 3.43
N GLY A 8 -39.95 -17.11 2.67
CA GLY A 8 -38.70 -16.56 2.27
C GLY A 8 -37.79 -16.24 3.48
N PRO A 9 -36.48 -16.22 3.33
CA PRO A 9 -35.58 -15.98 4.45
C PRO A 9 -35.93 -14.63 5.10
N ALA A 10 -36.28 -14.71 6.40
CA ALA A 10 -36.55 -13.53 7.20
C ALA A 10 -35.33 -12.61 7.11
N LEU A 11 -35.54 -11.37 6.60
CA LEU A 11 -34.55 -10.28 6.68
C LEU A 11 -34.23 -10.13 8.17
N VAL A 12 -33.03 -10.56 8.56
CA VAL A 12 -32.53 -10.33 9.92
C VAL A 12 -32.49 -8.81 10.09
N ALA A 13 -33.37 -8.30 10.94
CA ALA A 13 -33.45 -6.90 11.29
C ALA A 13 -32.06 -6.52 11.87
N VAL A 14 -31.26 -5.83 11.07
CA VAL A 14 -30.00 -5.26 11.54
C VAL A 14 -30.39 -4.16 12.52
N ALA A 15 -30.06 -4.35 13.79
CA ALA A 15 -30.26 -3.32 14.80
C ALA A 15 -29.63 -2.01 14.30
N ALA A 16 -30.36 -0.91 14.45
CA ALA A 16 -30.03 0.39 13.84
C ALA A 16 -28.93 1.14 14.64
N ASP A 17 -28.04 0.43 15.33
CA ASP A 17 -27.01 1.02 16.16
C ASP A 17 -25.62 1.06 15.45
N ALA A 18 -24.76 1.98 15.90
CA ALA A 18 -23.42 2.16 15.37
C ALA A 18 -22.51 0.92 15.55
N ASP A 19 -22.76 0.13 16.58
CA ASP A 19 -21.97 -1.07 16.88
C ASP A 19 -22.25 -2.16 15.85
N SER A 20 -23.52 -2.36 15.46
CA SER A 20 -23.92 -3.28 14.41
C SER A 20 -23.29 -2.92 13.06
N VAL A 21 -23.24 -1.65 12.69
CA VAL A 21 -22.57 -1.19 11.48
C VAL A 21 -21.09 -1.51 11.51
N THR A 22 -20.43 -1.24 12.63
CA THR A 22 -18.99 -1.52 12.82
C THR A 22 -18.70 -3.02 12.72
N LEU A 23 -19.55 -3.86 13.29
CA LEU A 23 -19.42 -5.32 13.18
C LEU A 23 -19.55 -5.79 11.72
N LEU A 24 -20.55 -5.29 10.98
CA LEU A 24 -20.74 -5.62 9.56
C LEU A 24 -19.54 -5.19 8.69
N VAL A 25 -19.00 -3.99 8.92
CA VAL A 25 -17.80 -3.52 8.19
C VAL A 25 -16.59 -4.38 8.55
N THR A 26 -16.42 -4.74 9.82
CA THR A 26 -15.32 -5.59 10.28
C THR A 26 -15.41 -6.99 9.67
N ALA A 27 -16.59 -7.61 9.66
CA ALA A 27 -16.83 -8.89 9.03
C ALA A 27 -16.57 -8.88 7.51
N TRP A 28 -16.99 -7.81 6.83
CA TRP A 28 -16.68 -7.63 5.42
C TRP A 28 -15.18 -7.45 5.15
N LEU A 29 -14.46 -6.70 5.98
CA LEU A 29 -13.02 -6.50 5.85
C LEU A 29 -12.23 -7.78 6.09
N SER A 30 -12.64 -8.60 7.07
CA SER A 30 -11.97 -9.88 7.37
C SER A 30 -12.01 -10.85 6.18
N ALA A 31 -13.03 -10.76 5.33
CA ALA A 31 -13.14 -11.54 4.09
C ALA A 31 -12.17 -11.07 2.97
N ARG A 32 -11.38 -10.00 3.16
CA ARG A 32 -10.42 -9.51 2.17
C ARG A 32 -9.05 -10.16 2.38
N ARG A 33 -8.48 -10.75 1.33
CA ARG A 33 -7.19 -11.43 1.39
C ARG A 33 -6.00 -10.49 1.64
N SER A 34 -6.07 -9.28 1.09
CA SER A 34 -4.95 -8.31 1.15
C SER A 34 -5.09 -7.38 2.35
N GLU A 35 -4.11 -7.37 3.23
CA GLU A 35 -4.02 -6.46 4.38
C GLU A 35 -4.01 -4.99 3.95
N ASN A 36 -3.30 -4.64 2.87
CA ASN A 36 -3.30 -3.30 2.32
C ASN A 36 -4.68 -2.87 1.83
N THR A 37 -5.45 -3.81 1.24
CA THR A 37 -6.83 -3.56 0.83
C THR A 37 -7.72 -3.37 2.05
N ARG A 38 -7.59 -4.22 3.09
CA ARG A 38 -8.31 -4.07 4.36
C ARG A 38 -8.06 -2.71 4.98
N ALA A 39 -6.79 -2.34 5.15
CA ALA A 39 -6.41 -1.06 5.74
C ALA A 39 -6.85 0.15 4.90
N GLY A 40 -6.84 0.04 3.58
CA GLY A 40 -7.34 1.06 2.66
C GLY A 40 -8.85 1.25 2.79
N TYR A 41 -9.58 0.16 2.71
CA TYR A 41 -11.04 0.14 2.78
C TYR A 41 -11.56 0.54 4.17
N ALA A 42 -10.89 0.11 5.25
CA ALA A 42 -11.23 0.52 6.61
C ALA A 42 -11.21 2.05 6.78
N ARG A 43 -10.21 2.72 6.19
CA ARG A 43 -10.13 4.18 6.19
C ARG A 43 -11.18 4.84 5.30
N ASP A 44 -11.45 4.26 4.12
CA ASP A 44 -12.41 4.82 3.17
C ASP A 44 -13.83 4.72 3.68
N ILE A 45 -14.18 3.61 4.30
CA ILE A 45 -15.46 3.43 4.98
C ILE A 45 -15.53 4.26 6.27
N GLY A 46 -14.50 4.28 7.10
CA GLY A 46 -14.42 5.18 8.26
C GLY A 46 -14.38 4.50 9.63
N ILE A 47 -14.07 3.20 9.70
CA ILE A 47 -13.84 2.52 10.99
C ILE A 47 -12.41 2.70 11.51
N THR A 48 -11.52 3.21 10.67
CA THR A 48 -10.17 3.60 11.09
C THR A 48 -9.99 5.08 10.81
N PRO A 49 -9.56 5.88 11.80
CA PRO A 49 -9.38 7.30 11.61
C PRO A 49 -8.37 7.60 10.50
N PRO A 50 -8.56 8.67 9.73
CA PRO A 50 -7.61 9.10 8.73
C PRO A 50 -6.30 9.50 9.41
N ARG A 51 -5.17 9.13 8.84
CA ARG A 51 -3.84 9.51 9.32
C ARG A 51 -3.58 11.03 9.28
N ARG A 52 -4.36 11.76 8.51
CA ARG A 52 -4.36 13.23 8.37
C ARG A 52 -5.79 13.66 8.04
N PRO A 53 -6.21 14.87 8.43
CA PRO A 53 -7.47 15.44 7.97
C PRO A 53 -7.57 15.30 6.45
N GLY A 54 -8.58 14.61 5.98
CA GLY A 54 -8.80 14.39 4.56
C GLY A 54 -9.57 15.56 3.95
N ARG A 55 -9.40 15.77 2.63
CA ARG A 55 -10.18 16.76 1.86
C ARG A 55 -11.67 16.37 1.75
N ALA A 56 -12.01 15.10 2.02
CA ALA A 56 -13.37 14.61 1.97
C ALA A 56 -13.58 13.60 3.10
N PRO A 57 -14.79 13.52 3.68
CA PRO A 57 -15.13 12.60 4.75
C PRO A 57 -14.99 11.14 4.31
N SER A 58 -14.91 10.24 5.29
CA SER A 58 -15.12 8.81 5.07
C SER A 58 -16.61 8.55 4.79
N TRP A 59 -16.94 7.35 4.30
CA TRP A 59 -18.33 7.04 3.97
C TRP A 59 -19.27 7.11 5.18
N LEU A 60 -18.89 6.50 6.31
CA LEU A 60 -19.73 6.53 7.52
C LEU A 60 -19.86 7.95 8.09
N ALA A 61 -18.79 8.74 8.10
CA ALA A 61 -18.85 10.13 8.53
C ALA A 61 -19.79 10.95 7.63
N TRP A 62 -19.72 10.73 6.31
CA TRP A 62 -20.63 11.37 5.36
C TRP A 62 -22.10 10.97 5.60
N CYS A 63 -22.36 9.68 5.82
CA CYS A 63 -23.71 9.22 6.14
C CYS A 63 -24.25 9.90 7.41
N GLN A 64 -23.41 10.03 8.43
CA GLN A 64 -23.74 10.71 9.67
C GLN A 64 -24.04 12.21 9.43
N GLU A 65 -23.21 12.90 8.64
CA GLU A 65 -23.44 14.31 8.24
C GLU A 65 -24.76 14.51 7.49
N GLN A 66 -25.20 13.51 6.72
CA GLN A 66 -26.45 13.53 5.98
C GLN A 66 -27.65 13.02 6.80
N GLY A 67 -27.48 12.58 8.03
CA GLY A 67 -28.52 11.98 8.85
C GLY A 67 -29.07 10.66 8.26
N VAL A 68 -28.26 9.91 7.50
CA VAL A 68 -28.69 8.70 6.80
C VAL A 68 -28.05 7.47 7.42
N HIS A 69 -28.87 6.48 7.79
CA HIS A 69 -28.35 5.21 8.28
C HIS A 69 -27.60 4.45 7.17
N PRO A 70 -26.31 4.07 7.37
CA PRO A 70 -25.45 3.59 6.30
C PRO A 70 -25.84 2.22 5.72
N VAL A 71 -26.69 1.44 6.39
CA VAL A 71 -27.16 0.14 5.88
C VAL A 71 -28.58 0.24 5.31
N THR A 72 -29.53 0.82 6.07
CA THR A 72 -30.96 0.80 5.75
C THR A 72 -31.47 2.08 5.06
N GLY A 73 -30.79 3.21 5.23
CA GLY A 73 -31.24 4.53 4.72
C GLY A 73 -30.59 4.97 3.41
N VAL A 74 -29.52 4.32 2.97
CA VAL A 74 -28.78 4.74 1.78
C VAL A 74 -29.50 4.33 0.49
N THR A 75 -29.63 5.27 -0.42
CA THR A 75 -30.14 5.07 -1.79
C THR A 75 -29.05 5.33 -2.82
N ALA A 76 -29.30 5.01 -4.09
CA ALA A 76 -28.39 5.32 -5.20
C ALA A 76 -28.08 6.82 -5.31
N LEU A 77 -29.07 7.68 -4.99
CA LEU A 77 -28.87 9.14 -4.97
C LEU A 77 -27.83 9.57 -3.93
N HIS A 78 -27.83 8.96 -2.75
CA HIS A 78 -26.83 9.26 -1.72
C HIS A 78 -25.42 8.89 -2.16
N VAL A 79 -25.25 7.74 -2.82
CA VAL A 79 -23.95 7.33 -3.35
C VAL A 79 -23.50 8.27 -4.48
N ALA A 80 -24.40 8.70 -5.35
CA ALA A 80 -24.11 9.67 -6.40
C ALA A 80 -23.71 11.05 -5.85
N ARG A 81 -24.40 11.53 -4.80
CA ARG A 81 -24.05 12.77 -4.10
C ARG A 81 -22.66 12.70 -3.49
N TYR A 82 -22.34 11.59 -2.82
CA TYR A 82 -21.01 11.39 -2.27
C TYR A 82 -19.93 11.37 -3.35
N ALA A 83 -20.18 10.69 -4.48
CA ALA A 83 -19.26 10.68 -5.61
C ALA A 83 -18.96 12.10 -6.12
N ARG A 84 -19.99 12.93 -6.29
CA ARG A 84 -19.83 14.34 -6.68
C ARG A 84 -19.06 15.15 -5.62
N GLN A 85 -19.32 14.92 -4.34
CA GLN A 85 -18.57 15.59 -3.27
C GLN A 85 -17.08 15.21 -3.29
N LEU A 86 -16.73 13.98 -3.61
CA LEU A 86 -15.32 13.57 -3.77
C LEU A 86 -14.62 14.35 -4.89
N GLU A 87 -15.32 14.61 -5.99
CA GLU A 87 -14.83 15.39 -7.13
C GLU A 87 -14.64 16.87 -6.75
N THR A 88 -15.68 17.50 -6.17
CA THR A 88 -15.62 18.91 -5.75
C THR A 88 -14.59 19.17 -4.65
N ALA A 89 -14.34 18.19 -3.78
CA ALA A 89 -13.27 18.26 -2.78
C ALA A 89 -11.85 18.16 -3.37
N GLY A 90 -11.73 18.06 -4.69
CA GLY A 90 -10.44 18.01 -5.38
C GLY A 90 -9.62 16.73 -5.11
N LEU A 91 -10.28 15.61 -4.87
CA LEU A 91 -9.59 14.34 -4.81
C LEU A 91 -9.09 13.93 -6.20
N SER A 92 -7.92 13.27 -6.23
CA SER A 92 -7.49 12.68 -7.49
C SER A 92 -8.51 11.62 -7.97
N PRO A 93 -8.75 11.48 -9.29
CA PRO A 93 -9.66 10.46 -9.83
C PRO A 93 -9.40 9.06 -9.29
N ALA A 94 -8.13 8.68 -9.13
CA ALA A 94 -7.74 7.40 -8.54
C ALA A 94 -8.16 7.25 -7.06
N SER A 95 -8.10 8.33 -6.28
CA SER A 95 -8.53 8.33 -4.88
C SER A 95 -10.04 8.24 -4.75
N ALA A 96 -10.77 9.00 -5.57
CA ALA A 96 -12.23 8.94 -5.63
C ALA A 96 -12.71 7.54 -6.09
N ALA A 97 -12.14 7.02 -7.18
CA ALA A 97 -12.46 5.68 -7.67
C ALA A 97 -12.20 4.59 -6.62
N ARG A 98 -11.12 4.68 -5.82
CA ARG A 98 -10.83 3.74 -4.74
C ARG A 98 -11.86 3.81 -3.62
N LYS A 99 -12.26 5.02 -3.18
CA LYS A 99 -13.31 5.20 -2.17
C LYS A 99 -14.64 4.60 -2.66
N LEU A 100 -15.05 4.89 -3.89
CA LEU A 100 -16.27 4.33 -4.48
C LEU A 100 -16.17 2.81 -4.66
N ALA A 101 -14.98 2.26 -4.96
CA ALA A 101 -14.78 0.82 -5.01
C ALA A 101 -14.96 0.14 -3.65
N ALA A 102 -14.52 0.78 -2.57
CA ALA A 102 -14.74 0.27 -1.21
C ALA A 102 -16.25 0.22 -0.89
N ILE A 103 -16.99 1.30 -1.15
CA ILE A 103 -18.43 1.41 -0.94
C ILE A 103 -19.18 0.35 -1.76
N SER A 104 -18.93 0.29 -3.07
CA SER A 104 -19.58 -0.70 -3.95
C SER A 104 -19.30 -2.13 -3.50
N SER A 105 -18.05 -2.42 -3.06
CA SER A 105 -17.68 -3.74 -2.57
C SER A 105 -18.38 -4.09 -1.25
N TRP A 106 -18.56 -3.12 -0.36
CA TRP A 106 -19.26 -3.31 0.91
C TRP A 106 -20.75 -3.58 0.68
N TYR A 107 -21.46 -2.73 -0.08
CA TYR A 107 -22.87 -2.93 -0.38
C TYR A 107 -23.13 -4.20 -1.19
N ALA A 108 -22.27 -4.57 -2.11
CA ALA A 108 -22.38 -5.85 -2.79
C ALA A 108 -22.22 -7.05 -1.83
N TRP A 109 -21.39 -6.90 -0.78
CA TRP A 109 -21.25 -7.92 0.26
C TRP A 109 -22.51 -7.97 1.16
N LEU A 110 -23.06 -6.83 1.58
CA LEU A 110 -24.31 -6.74 2.35
C LEU A 110 -25.48 -7.38 1.60
N ALA A 111 -25.64 -7.09 0.30
CA ALA A 111 -26.69 -7.67 -0.53
C ALA A 111 -26.54 -9.19 -0.65
N ARG A 112 -25.31 -9.70 -0.91
CA ARG A 112 -25.07 -11.14 -0.98
C ARG A 112 -25.33 -11.88 0.34
N ARG A 113 -25.24 -11.20 1.47
CA ARG A 113 -25.51 -11.75 2.81
C ARG A 113 -26.96 -11.54 3.26
N GLY A 114 -27.81 -10.92 2.44
CA GLY A 114 -29.20 -10.67 2.76
C GLY A 114 -29.45 -9.53 3.77
N HIS A 115 -28.43 -8.72 4.09
CA HIS A 115 -28.60 -7.56 4.97
C HIS A 115 -29.37 -6.42 4.31
N ILE A 116 -29.34 -6.36 3.00
CA ILE A 116 -30.11 -5.43 2.14
C ILE A 116 -30.61 -6.18 0.91
N SER A 117 -31.73 -5.73 0.33
CA SER A 117 -32.32 -6.36 -0.85
C SER A 117 -31.51 -6.14 -2.13
N ALA A 118 -30.93 -4.96 -2.29
CA ALA A 118 -30.10 -4.59 -3.45
C ALA A 118 -29.02 -3.59 -3.06
N SER A 119 -27.93 -3.58 -3.81
CA SER A 119 -26.83 -2.62 -3.57
C SER A 119 -27.20 -1.23 -4.07
N PRO A 120 -27.23 -0.19 -3.21
CA PRO A 120 -27.43 1.19 -3.64
C PRO A 120 -26.27 1.74 -4.47
N ALA A 121 -25.14 1.06 -4.49
CA ALA A 121 -23.96 1.39 -5.30
C ALA A 121 -23.92 0.60 -6.61
N ALA A 122 -24.98 -0.12 -6.99
CA ALA A 122 -25.06 -0.80 -8.27
C ALA A 122 -25.10 0.24 -9.40
N GLY A 123 -24.29 0.01 -10.44
CA GLY A 123 -24.24 0.88 -11.61
C GLY A 123 -23.62 2.26 -11.41
N ILE A 124 -23.04 2.56 -10.21
CA ILE A 124 -22.39 3.85 -10.02
C ILE A 124 -21.18 4.00 -10.93
N ALA A 125 -21.17 5.07 -11.75
CA ALA A 125 -20.02 5.40 -12.55
C ALA A 125 -18.83 5.75 -11.64
N ARG A 126 -17.72 5.05 -11.83
CA ARG A 126 -16.46 5.40 -11.16
C ARG A 126 -15.73 6.40 -12.04
N PRO A 127 -15.13 7.46 -11.47
CA PRO A 127 -14.25 8.31 -12.24
C PRO A 127 -13.25 7.44 -13.00
N GLY A 128 -13.23 7.58 -14.31
CA GLY A 128 -12.23 6.91 -15.15
C GLY A 128 -10.83 7.29 -14.69
N PRO A 129 -9.79 6.51 -15.05
CA PRO A 129 -8.45 7.00 -14.89
C PRO A 129 -8.37 8.34 -15.61
N GLY A 130 -8.21 9.43 -14.86
CA GLY A 130 -8.00 10.76 -15.44
C GLY A 130 -6.84 10.72 -16.45
N PRO A 131 -6.61 11.81 -17.21
CA PRO A 131 -5.51 11.87 -18.15
C PRO A 131 -4.27 11.29 -17.49
N ARG A 132 -3.71 10.22 -18.05
CA ARG A 132 -2.50 9.61 -17.52
C ARG A 132 -1.40 10.64 -17.65
N THR A 133 -1.11 11.35 -16.56
CA THR A 133 0.17 12.05 -16.48
C THR A 133 1.24 11.04 -16.82
N PRO A 134 2.07 11.28 -17.86
CA PRO A 134 3.15 10.38 -18.17
C PRO A 134 3.88 10.04 -16.88
N PRO A 135 4.16 8.77 -16.63
CA PRO A 135 4.85 8.41 -15.40
C PRO A 135 6.20 9.12 -15.39
N ALA A 136 6.56 9.75 -14.27
CA ALA A 136 7.85 10.41 -14.12
C ALA A 136 8.97 9.50 -14.67
N PRO A 137 9.92 10.03 -15.45
CA PRO A 137 10.95 9.23 -16.10
C PRO A 137 11.72 8.38 -15.08
N ALA A 138 12.25 7.25 -15.50
CA ALA A 138 13.18 6.48 -14.67
C ALA A 138 14.42 7.36 -14.34
N LEU A 139 15.04 7.08 -13.20
CA LEU A 139 16.33 7.71 -12.87
C LEU A 139 17.40 7.27 -13.87
N THR A 140 18.26 8.17 -14.24
CA THR A 140 19.46 7.84 -15.03
C THR A 140 20.45 7.01 -14.20
N PRO A 141 21.37 6.25 -14.82
CA PRO A 141 22.41 5.52 -14.09
C PRO A 141 23.19 6.41 -13.12
N GLY A 142 23.57 7.63 -13.54
CA GLY A 142 24.26 8.59 -12.68
C GLY A 142 23.43 9.02 -11.47
N GLN A 143 22.14 9.21 -11.62
CA GLN A 143 21.22 9.55 -10.50
C GLN A 143 21.05 8.37 -9.53
N VAL A 144 21.03 7.15 -10.04
CA VAL A 144 21.01 5.95 -9.20
C VAL A 144 22.30 5.85 -8.39
N LEU A 145 23.44 6.04 -9.02
CA LEU A 145 24.75 6.06 -8.34
C LEU A 145 24.81 7.17 -7.28
N ALA A 146 24.35 8.37 -7.61
CA ALA A 146 24.29 9.49 -6.67
C ALA A 146 23.41 9.16 -5.42
N LEU A 147 22.28 8.46 -5.61
CA LEU A 147 21.43 8.02 -4.50
C LEU A 147 22.11 6.96 -3.64
N ILE A 148 22.82 6.01 -4.25
CA ILE A 148 23.60 4.99 -3.52
C ILE A 148 24.70 5.66 -2.71
N ASN A 149 25.49 6.54 -3.32
CA ASN A 149 26.56 7.27 -2.64
C ASN A 149 26.03 8.15 -1.49
N ALA A 150 24.89 8.81 -1.71
CA ALA A 150 24.21 9.56 -0.67
C ALA A 150 23.74 8.68 0.50
N ALA A 151 23.36 7.43 0.24
CA ALA A 151 22.98 6.47 1.27
C ALA A 151 24.19 5.93 2.03
N ASP A 152 25.29 5.61 1.31
CA ASP A 152 26.51 5.09 1.89
C ASP A 152 27.23 6.14 2.77
N THR A 153 27.10 7.41 2.45
CA THR A 153 27.68 8.56 3.19
C THR A 153 26.66 9.25 4.10
N ALA A 154 25.46 8.69 4.30
CA ALA A 154 24.43 9.29 5.13
C ALA A 154 24.93 9.45 6.58
N PRO A 155 24.66 10.58 7.27
CA PRO A 155 25.07 10.76 8.65
C PRO A 155 24.26 9.91 9.62
N GLY A 156 24.86 9.59 10.76
CA GLY A 156 24.21 8.98 11.90
C GLY A 156 24.23 7.45 11.92
N SER A 157 23.80 6.90 13.05
CA SER A 157 23.87 5.45 13.39
C SER A 157 23.03 4.53 12.50
N GLN A 158 22.17 5.09 11.64
CA GLN A 158 21.32 4.32 10.73
C GLN A 158 21.85 4.28 9.30
N ARG A 159 23.13 4.67 9.10
CA ARG A 159 23.77 4.69 7.76
C ARG A 159 23.73 3.32 7.09
N ALA A 160 24.23 2.29 7.75
CA ALA A 160 24.28 0.93 7.19
C ALA A 160 22.88 0.42 6.79
N ARG A 161 21.86 0.67 7.63
CA ARG A 161 20.48 0.35 7.27
C ARG A 161 20.01 1.13 6.03
N THR A 162 20.31 2.42 5.96
CA THR A 162 19.89 3.28 4.86
C THR A 162 20.56 2.82 3.55
N ALA A 163 21.81 2.49 3.58
CA ALA A 163 22.58 1.95 2.46
C ALA A 163 21.99 0.60 1.97
N ALA A 164 21.80 -0.35 2.88
CA ALA A 164 21.21 -1.66 2.55
C ALA A 164 19.79 -1.53 1.98
N LEU A 165 18.94 -0.75 2.61
CA LEU A 165 17.56 -0.49 2.17
C LEU A 165 17.53 0.10 0.75
N THR A 166 18.36 1.12 0.49
CA THR A 166 18.43 1.81 -0.79
C THR A 166 18.95 0.88 -1.88
N ALA A 167 19.97 0.08 -1.57
CA ALA A 167 20.53 -0.91 -2.50
C ALA A 167 19.51 -1.99 -2.88
N VAL A 168 18.77 -2.54 -1.94
CA VAL A 168 17.70 -3.53 -2.22
C VAL A 168 16.63 -2.93 -3.13
N LEU A 169 16.23 -1.69 -2.89
CA LEU A 169 15.22 -1.03 -3.72
C LEU A 169 15.74 -0.75 -5.13
N LEU A 170 16.98 -0.27 -5.28
CA LEU A 170 17.54 0.16 -6.56
C LEU A 170 18.15 -0.99 -7.37
N TYR A 171 18.87 -1.91 -6.76
CA TYR A 171 19.51 -3.01 -7.47
C TYR A 171 18.61 -4.23 -7.66
N ALA A 172 17.85 -4.63 -6.64
CA ALA A 172 16.96 -5.77 -6.75
C ALA A 172 15.54 -5.41 -7.22
N GLY A 173 15.19 -4.13 -7.31
CA GLY A 173 13.87 -3.68 -7.74
C GLY A 173 12.74 -4.13 -6.84
N ALA A 174 13.01 -4.34 -5.56
CA ALA A 174 12.04 -4.77 -4.57
C ALA A 174 10.87 -3.77 -4.44
N ARG A 175 9.66 -4.29 -4.18
CA ARG A 175 8.54 -3.42 -3.82
C ARG A 175 8.72 -2.91 -2.39
N LEU A 176 8.20 -1.71 -2.14
CA LEU A 176 8.24 -1.14 -0.80
C LEU A 176 7.64 -2.07 0.27
N SER A 177 6.52 -2.73 -0.04
CA SER A 177 5.88 -3.70 0.85
C SER A 177 6.71 -4.98 1.05
N GLU A 178 7.45 -5.41 0.03
CA GLU A 178 8.37 -6.55 0.13
C GLU A 178 9.50 -6.24 1.11
N VAL A 179 10.10 -5.05 0.99
CA VAL A 179 11.19 -4.61 1.88
C VAL A 179 10.71 -4.34 3.31
N THR A 180 9.56 -3.68 3.47
CA THR A 180 9.04 -3.39 4.81
C THR A 180 8.38 -4.59 5.48
N GLY A 181 7.98 -5.60 4.73
CA GLY A 181 7.40 -6.85 5.22
C GLY A 181 8.42 -7.94 5.54
N ALA A 182 9.64 -7.83 5.01
CA ALA A 182 10.64 -8.88 5.14
C ALA A 182 11.16 -9.05 6.56
N ASP A 183 11.40 -10.31 6.93
CA ASP A 183 12.11 -10.71 8.14
C ASP A 183 13.54 -11.17 7.81
N ILE A 184 14.38 -11.31 8.82
CA ILE A 184 15.75 -11.81 8.64
C ILE A 184 15.71 -13.23 8.05
N ALA A 185 14.74 -14.06 8.46
CA ALA A 185 14.54 -15.41 7.92
C ALA A 185 14.18 -15.45 6.43
N ASP A 186 13.80 -14.31 5.84
CA ASP A 186 13.53 -14.25 4.40
C ASP A 186 14.80 -14.07 3.55
N LEU A 187 15.96 -13.83 4.18
CA LEU A 187 17.23 -13.91 3.49
C LEU A 187 17.65 -15.38 3.30
N GLY A 188 18.11 -15.69 2.13
CA GLY A 188 18.52 -17.07 1.81
C GLY A 188 19.41 -17.14 0.58
N THR A 189 19.58 -18.37 0.09
CA THR A 189 20.30 -18.67 -1.14
C THR A 189 19.39 -19.50 -2.04
N SER A 190 19.40 -19.22 -3.33
CA SER A 190 18.75 -20.01 -4.36
C SER A 190 19.70 -20.08 -5.57
N ASP A 191 19.94 -21.28 -6.06
CA ASP A 191 20.85 -21.54 -7.18
C ASP A 191 22.24 -20.87 -7.01
N GLY A 192 22.80 -20.98 -5.79
CA GLY A 192 24.08 -20.40 -5.42
C GLY A 192 24.10 -18.88 -5.30
N ARG A 193 22.97 -18.20 -5.44
CA ARG A 193 22.85 -16.73 -5.41
C ARG A 193 22.10 -16.27 -4.16
N ARG A 194 22.56 -15.17 -3.59
CA ARG A 194 21.85 -14.52 -2.47
C ARG A 194 20.49 -14.03 -2.94
N VAL A 195 19.44 -14.32 -2.17
CA VAL A 195 18.06 -13.93 -2.48
C VAL A 195 17.36 -13.36 -1.24
N LEU A 196 16.34 -12.54 -1.51
CA LEU A 196 15.31 -12.20 -0.54
C LEU A 196 14.01 -12.90 -0.95
N TRP A 197 13.50 -13.76 -0.10
CA TRP A 197 12.21 -14.40 -0.31
C TRP A 197 11.08 -13.41 -0.06
N VAL A 198 10.27 -13.12 -1.07
CA VAL A 198 9.18 -12.15 -1.00
C VAL A 198 7.84 -12.82 -1.27
N THR A 199 6.81 -12.43 -0.53
CA THR A 199 5.45 -12.88 -0.77
C THR A 199 4.74 -11.91 -1.70
N ARG A 200 4.26 -12.40 -2.84
CA ARG A 200 3.54 -11.62 -3.85
C ARG A 200 2.04 -11.89 -3.83
N ALA A 201 1.30 -11.16 -4.68
CA ALA A 201 -0.14 -11.29 -4.82
C ALA A 201 -0.54 -12.77 -4.98
N GLY A 202 -1.57 -13.19 -4.23
CA GLY A 202 -2.00 -14.59 -4.19
C GLY A 202 -1.23 -15.46 -3.17
N GLY A 203 -0.34 -14.88 -2.33
CA GLY A 203 0.40 -15.62 -1.30
C GLY A 203 1.61 -16.40 -1.85
N ARG A 204 1.97 -16.23 -3.13
CA ARG A 204 3.11 -16.92 -3.72
C ARG A 204 4.43 -16.38 -3.19
N ARG A 205 5.25 -17.26 -2.62
CA ARG A 205 6.63 -16.97 -2.24
C ARG A 205 7.52 -17.02 -3.48
N GLN A 206 8.35 -16.02 -3.68
CA GLN A 206 9.25 -15.89 -4.83
C GLN A 206 10.62 -15.41 -4.38
N ALA A 207 11.67 -16.01 -4.92
CA ALA A 207 13.03 -15.52 -4.75
C ALA A 207 13.23 -14.21 -5.54
N LEU A 208 13.70 -13.18 -4.86
CA LEU A 208 14.17 -11.93 -5.44
C LEU A 208 15.70 -11.94 -5.38
N PRO A 209 16.41 -12.06 -6.52
CA PRO A 209 17.86 -12.06 -6.52
C PRO A 209 18.42 -10.76 -5.93
N LEU A 210 19.42 -10.89 -5.09
CA LEU A 210 20.17 -9.78 -4.51
C LEU A 210 21.54 -9.69 -5.21
N PRO A 211 21.74 -8.69 -6.08
CA PRO A 211 23.07 -8.44 -6.65
C PRO A 211 24.12 -8.22 -5.57
N GLY A 212 25.38 -8.55 -5.86
CA GLY A 212 26.48 -8.44 -4.91
C GLY A 212 26.52 -7.13 -4.10
N PRO A 213 26.40 -5.96 -4.75
CA PRO A 213 26.38 -4.67 -4.04
C PRO A 213 25.23 -4.50 -3.04
N ALA A 214 24.08 -5.16 -3.28
CA ALA A 214 22.96 -5.14 -2.34
C ALA A 214 23.19 -6.14 -1.20
N ALA A 215 23.69 -7.34 -1.52
CA ALA A 215 24.00 -8.38 -0.54
C ALA A 215 25.04 -7.89 0.48
N SER A 216 26.16 -7.34 0.01
CA SER A 216 27.23 -6.82 0.88
C SER A 216 26.74 -5.73 1.85
N ARG A 217 25.84 -4.83 1.38
CA ARG A 217 25.29 -3.79 2.26
C ARG A 217 24.31 -4.35 3.29
N ILE A 218 23.56 -5.40 2.94
CA ILE A 218 22.71 -6.12 3.91
C ILE A 218 23.59 -6.76 4.98
N ASP A 219 24.65 -7.45 4.58
CA ASP A 219 25.56 -8.15 5.51
C ASP A 219 26.26 -7.15 6.44
N ALA A 220 26.74 -6.01 5.92
CA ALA A 220 27.29 -4.92 6.71
C ALA A 220 26.27 -4.30 7.69
N TYR A 221 25.02 -4.17 7.27
CA TYR A 221 23.95 -3.69 8.14
C TYR A 221 23.66 -4.69 9.27
N LEU A 222 23.58 -5.97 8.95
CA LEU A 222 23.30 -7.01 9.93
C LEU A 222 24.48 -7.18 10.90
N ALA A 223 25.72 -7.12 10.43
CA ALA A 223 26.91 -7.22 11.29
C ALA A 223 26.93 -6.15 12.41
N GLY A 224 26.41 -4.96 12.12
CA GLY A 224 26.30 -3.86 13.11
C GLY A 224 25.01 -3.88 13.95
N ARG A 225 24.18 -4.91 13.80
CA ARG A 225 22.89 -4.99 14.51
C ARG A 225 22.91 -6.06 15.59
N PRO A 226 22.75 -5.69 16.88
CA PRO A 226 22.66 -6.66 17.96
C PRO A 226 21.36 -7.47 17.88
N GLY A 227 21.42 -8.75 18.25
CA GLY A 227 20.26 -9.61 18.45
C GLY A 227 19.50 -9.91 17.15
N GLN A 228 20.03 -10.82 16.33
CA GLN A 228 19.44 -11.21 15.04
C GLN A 228 18.65 -12.51 15.20
N ALA A 229 17.37 -12.40 15.62
CA ALA A 229 16.46 -13.55 15.58
C ALA A 229 15.79 -13.66 14.20
N PRO A 230 15.57 -14.88 13.66
CA PRO A 230 15.00 -15.11 12.34
C PRO A 230 13.66 -14.38 12.08
N GLY A 231 12.78 -14.31 13.08
CA GLY A 231 11.46 -13.65 12.98
C GLY A 231 11.49 -12.13 13.17
N GLN A 232 12.67 -11.53 13.35
CA GLN A 232 12.76 -10.07 13.44
C GLN A 232 12.71 -9.42 12.05
N ALA A 233 12.13 -8.22 11.99
CA ALA A 233 12.10 -7.45 10.77
C ALA A 233 13.50 -7.24 10.19
N LEU A 234 13.70 -7.53 8.90
CA LEU A 234 14.98 -7.30 8.22
C LEU A 234 15.39 -5.83 8.34
N PHE A 235 14.48 -4.90 8.05
CA PHE A 235 14.73 -3.47 8.23
C PHE A 235 13.94 -2.92 9.41
N ALA A 236 14.65 -2.48 10.43
CA ALA A 236 14.06 -2.02 11.68
C ALA A 236 14.46 -0.58 12.02
N THR A 237 13.65 0.08 12.84
CA THR A 237 13.99 1.36 13.47
C THR A 237 15.12 1.17 14.49
N ARG A 238 15.67 2.27 15.03
CA ARG A 238 16.64 2.19 16.13
C ARG A 238 16.10 1.44 17.35
N ALA A 239 14.78 1.51 17.60
CA ALA A 239 14.11 0.79 18.68
C ALA A 239 13.71 -0.66 18.30
N GLY A 240 14.27 -1.24 17.25
CA GLY A 240 14.01 -2.62 16.84
C GLY A 240 12.65 -2.83 16.12
N ARG A 241 11.80 -1.83 16.00
CA ARG A 241 10.49 -1.97 15.36
C ARG A 241 10.62 -1.97 13.84
N ARG A 242 9.78 -2.75 13.18
CA ARG A 242 9.66 -2.80 11.71
C ARG A 242 9.47 -1.41 11.12
N LEU A 243 10.14 -1.12 10.00
CA LEU A 243 9.95 0.13 9.25
C LEU A 243 8.57 0.16 8.61
N PHE A 244 7.91 1.31 8.69
CA PHE A 244 6.70 1.57 7.92
C PHE A 244 7.04 2.13 6.52
N PRO A 245 6.16 1.92 5.53
CA PRO A 245 6.33 2.52 4.20
C PRO A 245 6.55 4.03 4.20
N ALA A 246 6.00 4.75 5.17
CA ALA A 246 6.19 6.19 5.33
C ALA A 246 7.63 6.56 5.73
N ASP A 247 8.27 5.70 6.56
CA ASP A 247 9.65 5.93 6.99
C ASP A 247 10.63 5.77 5.82
N VAL A 248 10.40 4.74 5.00
CA VAL A 248 11.17 4.51 3.79
C VAL A 248 11.03 5.67 2.81
N ARG A 249 9.80 6.17 2.59
CA ARG A 249 9.59 7.34 1.72
C ARG A 249 10.33 8.57 2.24
N ARG A 250 10.26 8.87 3.53
CA ARG A 250 10.99 9.99 4.13
C ARG A 250 12.51 9.84 3.95
N THR A 251 13.02 8.62 4.08
CA THR A 251 14.44 8.34 3.84
C THR A 251 14.80 8.60 2.38
N LEU A 252 14.02 8.11 1.44
CA LEU A 252 14.26 8.33 0.01
C LEU A 252 14.22 9.81 -0.37
N HIS A 253 13.26 10.59 0.15
CA HIS A 253 13.21 12.04 -0.11
C HIS A 253 14.43 12.78 0.45
N ARG A 254 14.92 12.40 1.65
CA ARG A 254 16.16 12.98 2.20
C ARG A 254 17.37 12.63 1.35
N LEU A 255 17.43 11.38 0.87
CA LEU A 255 18.51 10.94 -0.01
C LEU A 255 18.46 11.66 -1.36
N ALA A 256 17.28 11.89 -1.94
CA ALA A 256 17.11 12.64 -3.18
C ALA A 256 17.67 14.06 -3.07
N ALA A 257 17.37 14.75 -1.99
CA ALA A 257 17.92 16.09 -1.72
C ALA A 257 19.44 16.04 -1.56
N ARG A 258 19.96 15.05 -0.82
CA ARG A 258 21.40 14.87 -0.60
C ARG A 258 22.16 14.48 -1.87
N ALA A 259 21.53 13.70 -2.74
CA ALA A 259 22.08 13.29 -4.03
C ALA A 259 22.00 14.38 -5.11
N GLY A 260 21.47 15.56 -4.79
CA GLY A 260 21.33 16.67 -5.74
C GLY A 260 20.33 16.38 -6.88
N LEU A 261 19.33 15.54 -6.67
CA LEU A 261 18.30 15.31 -7.67
C LEU A 261 17.51 16.60 -7.95
N PRO A 262 17.11 16.86 -9.21
CA PRO A 262 16.22 17.96 -9.53
C PRO A 262 14.94 17.96 -8.68
N ALA A 263 14.47 19.13 -8.27
CA ALA A 263 13.39 19.29 -7.30
C ALA A 263 12.07 18.63 -7.74
N ASP A 264 11.80 18.59 -9.05
CA ASP A 264 10.64 17.90 -9.63
C ASP A 264 10.78 16.38 -9.50
N GLN A 265 11.96 15.83 -9.79
CA GLN A 265 12.24 14.40 -9.63
C GLN A 265 12.27 14.00 -8.16
N ALA A 266 12.88 14.79 -7.28
CA ALA A 266 12.92 14.55 -5.85
C ALA A 266 11.49 14.48 -5.23
N ARG A 267 10.58 15.36 -5.67
CA ARG A 267 9.18 15.35 -5.24
C ARG A 267 8.43 14.08 -5.69
N HIS A 268 8.77 13.55 -6.87
CA HIS A 268 8.16 12.37 -7.45
C HIS A 268 8.91 11.08 -7.14
N LEU A 269 10.05 11.16 -6.42
CA LEU A 269 10.83 9.99 -6.04
C LEU A 269 10.01 9.08 -5.12
N GLY A 270 9.50 8.04 -5.71
CA GLY A 270 8.65 7.07 -5.02
C GLY A 270 8.99 5.64 -5.45
N PRO A 271 8.43 4.65 -4.76
CA PRO A 271 8.73 3.24 -5.00
C PRO A 271 8.52 2.80 -6.46
N ARG A 272 7.58 3.45 -7.16
CA ARG A 272 7.32 3.13 -8.59
C ARG A 272 8.45 3.62 -9.50
N MET A 273 8.96 4.82 -9.27
CA MET A 273 10.08 5.38 -10.04
C MET A 273 11.34 4.54 -9.80
N ILE A 274 11.67 4.28 -8.53
CA ILE A 274 12.82 3.46 -8.13
C ILE A 274 12.78 2.09 -8.78
N ARG A 275 11.66 1.40 -8.70
CA ARG A 275 11.51 0.08 -9.31
C ARG A 275 11.66 0.12 -10.84
N ARG A 276 11.13 1.15 -11.49
CA ARG A 276 11.28 1.31 -12.94
C ARG A 276 12.74 1.54 -13.30
N SER A 277 13.47 2.33 -12.53
CA SER A 277 14.90 2.55 -12.70
C SER A 277 15.70 1.26 -12.54
N ALA A 278 15.37 0.46 -11.52
CA ALA A 278 15.98 -0.86 -11.33
C ALA A 278 15.70 -1.82 -12.50
N MET A 279 14.48 -1.83 -13.03
CA MET A 279 14.11 -2.68 -14.17
C MET A 279 14.77 -2.20 -15.49
N ALA A 280 14.87 -0.89 -15.69
CA ALA A 280 15.56 -0.32 -16.86
C ALA A 280 17.06 -0.61 -16.82
N ALA A 281 17.66 -0.62 -15.64
CA ALA A 281 19.07 -0.97 -15.46
C ALA A 281 19.35 -2.47 -15.56
N GLY A 282 18.38 -3.34 -15.21
CA GLY A 282 18.50 -4.81 -15.34
C GLY A 282 18.45 -5.31 -16.78
N SER A 283 17.90 -4.50 -17.70
CA SER A 283 17.99 -4.73 -19.16
C SER A 283 19.32 -4.22 -19.77
N SER A 284 20.05 -3.37 -19.06
CA SER A 284 21.40 -2.91 -19.39
C SER A 284 22.26 -3.29 -18.19
N ARG A 285 23.27 -4.16 -18.38
CA ARG A 285 24.22 -4.53 -17.32
C ARG A 285 24.66 -3.29 -16.56
N TRP A 286 24.47 -3.27 -15.24
CA TRP A 286 25.14 -2.28 -14.39
C TRP A 286 26.62 -2.33 -14.70
N PRO A 287 27.32 -1.16 -14.88
CA PRO A 287 28.75 -1.15 -15.09
C PRO A 287 29.43 -1.99 -14.01
N ALA A 288 30.33 -2.86 -14.42
CA ALA A 288 31.07 -3.76 -13.52
C ALA A 288 31.96 -3.02 -12.51
N ASP A 289 32.12 -1.71 -12.65
CA ASP A 289 33.05 -0.85 -11.90
C ASP A 289 32.54 -0.39 -10.51
N ILE A 290 31.48 -0.99 -9.95
CA ILE A 290 31.03 -0.70 -8.58
C ILE A 290 31.43 -1.84 -7.62
N SER A 291 32.46 -2.60 -7.98
CA SER A 291 33.09 -3.62 -7.12
C SER A 291 34.48 -3.11 -6.68
N GLY A 292 34.49 -2.06 -5.91
CA GLY A 292 35.66 -1.56 -5.20
C GLY A 292 35.36 -1.44 -3.71
#